data_1fd3f0e4e5fe56c646288a636188fa02
#
_entry.id   1fd3f0e4e5fe56c646288a636188fa02
#
_cell.length_a   1.000
_cell.length_b   1.000
_cell.length_c   1.000
_cell.angle_alpha   90.00
_cell.angle_beta   90.00
_cell.angle_gamma   90.00
#
_symmetry.space_group_name_H-M   'P 1'
#
loop_
_entity.id
_entity.type
_entity.pdbx_description
1 polymer ?
#
loop_
_entity_poly.entity_id
_entity_poly.type
_entity_poly.pdbx_seq_one_letter_code
_entity_poly.pdbx_strand_id
1 'polypeptide(L)'
;GFTVSAVLREQITKWNSKAQNFNVIQNGYESDLFTPDVKPLGIKQKLGITGKLAVFVGALGPWHGIDEIISIAKDNASLNVVVAGGGYGNNLPLIDNLHHIGRLGREDVPRLLVEADIGLAPYPNLDYGFSPLKIYEYMGCKLPVFATDLPSVREATEGNAFLAKPGKLSFLVSSLMDDGKELDRISESAYNYATTSRTWENTIDETTKNVT
;
A
#
# COMPACT_ATOMS: atom_id res chain seq x y z
N GLY A 1 23.36 -11.80 -8.97
CA GLY A 1 22.73 -10.50 -8.67
C GLY A 1 21.27 -10.67 -8.25
N PHE A 2 20.67 -9.59 -7.74
CA PHE A 2 19.30 -9.59 -7.23
C PHE A 2 18.52 -8.41 -7.78
N THR A 3 17.21 -8.59 -7.93
CA THR A 3 16.25 -7.53 -8.22
C THR A 3 15.04 -7.66 -7.30
N VAL A 4 14.31 -6.57 -7.09
CA VAL A 4 13.15 -6.54 -6.20
C VAL A 4 11.82 -6.91 -6.87
N SER A 5 11.82 -7.13 -8.19
CA SER A 5 10.66 -7.62 -8.92
C SER A 5 11.07 -8.27 -10.25
N ALA A 6 10.24 -9.18 -10.77
CA ALA A 6 10.45 -9.78 -12.08
C ALA A 6 10.39 -8.74 -13.20
N VAL A 7 9.50 -7.75 -13.09
CA VAL A 7 9.39 -6.63 -14.02
C VAL A 7 10.71 -5.86 -14.13
N LEU A 8 11.33 -5.54 -12.98
CA LEU A 8 12.62 -4.85 -12.96
C LEU A 8 13.73 -5.71 -13.58
N ARG A 9 13.77 -7.02 -13.28
CA ARG A 9 14.71 -7.95 -13.90
C ARG A 9 14.60 -7.95 -15.43
N GLU A 10 13.39 -8.02 -15.96
CA GLU A 10 13.14 -7.98 -17.40
C GLU A 10 13.64 -6.66 -18.03
N GLN A 11 13.39 -5.54 -17.36
CA GLN A 11 13.86 -4.23 -17.83
C GLN A 11 15.38 -4.14 -17.84
N ILE A 12 16.06 -4.56 -16.77
CA ILE A 12 17.53 -4.55 -16.71
C ILE A 12 18.12 -5.51 -17.75
N THR A 13 17.45 -6.64 -18.02
CA THR A 13 17.90 -7.63 -19.03
C THR A 13 17.95 -7.03 -20.44
N LYS A 14 17.10 -6.05 -20.76
CA LYS A 14 17.15 -5.33 -22.03
C LYS A 14 18.43 -4.51 -22.20
N TRP A 15 19.03 -4.05 -21.10
CA TRP A 15 20.29 -3.30 -21.10
C TRP A 15 21.51 -4.22 -20.92
N ASN A 16 21.36 -5.29 -20.15
CA ASN A 16 22.40 -6.27 -19.90
C ASN A 16 21.79 -7.67 -19.78
N SER A 17 22.02 -8.50 -20.80
CA SER A 17 21.46 -9.86 -20.87
C SER A 17 21.86 -10.77 -19.71
N LYS A 18 22.98 -10.48 -19.01
CA LYS A 18 23.36 -11.23 -17.81
C LYS A 18 22.37 -11.10 -16.66
N ALA A 19 21.55 -10.05 -16.65
CA ALA A 19 20.53 -9.84 -15.63
C ALA A 19 19.35 -10.85 -15.71
N GLN A 20 19.21 -11.61 -16.79
CA GLN A 20 18.25 -12.72 -16.86
C GLN A 20 18.47 -13.77 -15.75
N ASN A 21 19.71 -13.89 -15.26
CA ASN A 21 20.09 -14.82 -14.20
C ASN A 21 20.02 -14.21 -12.80
N PHE A 22 19.50 -12.99 -12.66
CA PHE A 22 19.29 -12.39 -11.35
C PHE A 22 18.10 -13.04 -10.64
N ASN A 23 18.29 -13.37 -9.36
CA ASN A 23 17.20 -13.80 -8.51
C ASN A 23 16.28 -12.61 -8.22
N VAL A 24 14.97 -12.87 -8.18
CA VAL A 24 13.99 -11.87 -7.74
C VAL A 24 13.75 -12.10 -6.27
N ILE A 25 14.16 -11.14 -5.45
CA ILE A 25 13.97 -11.16 -4.00
C ILE A 25 13.25 -9.86 -3.64
N GLN A 26 11.98 -9.99 -3.29
CA GLN A 26 11.16 -8.83 -2.94
C GLN A 26 11.58 -8.25 -1.58
N ASN A 27 11.34 -6.95 -1.40
CA ASN A 27 11.57 -6.31 -0.11
C ASN A 27 10.65 -6.91 0.96
N GLY A 28 11.13 -6.90 2.19
CA GLY A 28 10.32 -7.18 3.37
C GLY A 28 9.76 -5.92 4.01
N TYR A 29 8.94 -6.09 5.04
CA TYR A 29 8.50 -5.02 5.92
C TYR A 29 8.92 -5.32 7.37
N GLU A 30 8.86 -4.31 8.22
CA GLU A 30 9.27 -4.39 9.63
C GLU A 30 8.10 -4.92 10.47
N SER A 31 8.05 -6.24 10.65
CA SER A 31 6.92 -6.95 11.28
C SER A 31 6.72 -6.61 12.75
N ASP A 32 7.80 -6.24 13.47
CA ASP A 32 7.72 -5.83 14.87
C ASP A 32 7.07 -4.45 15.05
N LEU A 33 7.17 -3.60 14.02
CA LEU A 33 6.62 -2.25 14.03
C LEU A 33 5.20 -2.22 13.43
N PHE A 34 5.01 -2.86 12.27
CA PHE A 34 3.74 -2.88 11.55
C PHE A 34 2.94 -4.13 11.94
N THR A 35 2.20 -4.02 13.02
CA THR A 35 1.38 -5.08 13.62
C THR A 35 0.01 -4.52 14.02
N PRO A 36 -1.06 -5.34 14.03
CA PRO A 36 -2.39 -4.88 14.47
C PRO A 36 -2.46 -4.55 15.96
N ASP A 37 -1.47 -4.96 16.76
CA ASP A 37 -1.48 -4.83 18.21
C ASP A 37 -1.01 -3.47 18.74
N VAL A 38 -0.70 -2.51 17.84
CA VAL A 38 -0.25 -1.16 18.23
C VAL A 38 -1.42 -0.30 18.73
N LYS A 39 -1.11 0.62 19.65
CA LYS A 39 -2.11 1.56 20.16
C LYS A 39 -2.48 2.58 19.06
N PRO A 40 -3.78 2.79 18.78
CA PRO A 40 -4.24 3.77 17.81
C PRO A 40 -3.69 5.20 18.04
N LEU A 41 -3.56 5.96 16.96
CA LEU A 41 -3.05 7.35 17.00
C LEU A 41 -4.08 8.36 17.50
N GLY A 42 -5.37 8.02 17.40
CA GLY A 42 -6.50 8.88 17.78
C GLY A 42 -6.90 9.88 16.68
N ILE A 43 -6.60 9.58 15.42
CA ILE A 43 -6.90 10.45 14.28
C ILE A 43 -8.40 10.58 14.03
N LYS A 44 -9.16 9.48 14.13
CA LYS A 44 -10.63 9.56 14.00
C LYS A 44 -11.21 10.56 14.99
N GLN A 45 -10.76 10.51 16.26
CA GLN A 45 -11.23 11.44 17.29
C GLN A 45 -10.79 12.89 17.02
N LYS A 46 -9.53 13.12 16.63
CA LYS A 46 -8.99 14.45 16.35
C LYS A 46 -9.71 15.16 15.20
N LEU A 47 -10.12 14.41 14.19
CA LEU A 47 -10.80 14.93 13.00
C LEU A 47 -12.34 14.84 13.07
N GLY A 48 -12.90 14.30 14.16
CA GLY A 48 -14.35 14.11 14.31
C GLY A 48 -14.93 13.07 13.36
N ILE A 49 -14.14 12.11 12.91
CA ILE A 49 -14.57 11.06 11.96
C ILE A 49 -15.37 10.00 12.72
N THR A 50 -16.64 9.85 12.36
CA THR A 50 -17.56 8.83 12.91
C THR A 50 -17.82 7.65 11.96
N GLY A 51 -17.49 7.82 10.68
CA GLY A 51 -17.67 6.81 9.63
C GLY A 51 -16.42 6.02 9.29
N LYS A 52 -16.45 5.42 8.10
CA LYS A 52 -15.30 4.68 7.55
C LYS A 52 -14.15 5.60 7.20
N LEU A 53 -12.96 5.07 7.37
CA LEU A 53 -11.69 5.74 7.11
C LEU A 53 -10.85 4.97 6.10
N ALA A 54 -10.54 5.59 4.99
CA ALA A 54 -9.48 5.17 4.08
C ALA A 54 -8.19 5.92 4.41
N VAL A 55 -7.06 5.25 4.30
CA VAL A 55 -5.77 5.88 4.55
C VAL A 55 -4.81 5.72 3.37
N PHE A 56 -4.09 6.79 3.05
CA PHE A 56 -2.91 6.77 2.19
C PHE A 56 -1.71 7.28 2.98
N VAL A 57 -0.61 6.52 2.96
CA VAL A 57 0.67 6.93 3.55
C VAL A 57 1.74 6.97 2.46
N GLY A 58 2.40 8.12 2.31
CA GLY A 58 3.49 8.26 1.35
C GLY A 58 3.74 9.69 0.90
N ALA A 59 4.79 9.88 0.12
CA ALA A 59 5.07 11.18 -0.48
C ALA A 59 3.98 11.59 -1.49
N LEU A 60 3.68 12.87 -1.58
CA LEU A 60 2.73 13.42 -2.56
C LEU A 60 3.46 13.71 -3.89
N GLY A 61 4.06 12.66 -4.47
CA GLY A 61 4.79 12.74 -5.72
C GLY A 61 3.98 12.22 -6.92
N PRO A 62 4.40 12.52 -8.15
CA PRO A 62 3.67 12.12 -9.37
C PRO A 62 3.60 10.60 -9.56
N TRP A 63 4.42 9.84 -8.83
CA TRP A 63 4.44 8.37 -8.84
C TRP A 63 3.51 7.71 -7.82
N HIS A 64 2.66 8.48 -7.13
CA HIS A 64 1.80 7.96 -6.06
C HIS A 64 0.29 8.08 -6.33
N GLY A 65 -0.11 8.37 -7.56
CA GLY A 65 -1.53 8.34 -7.95
C GLY A 65 -2.45 9.23 -7.12
N ILE A 66 -2.01 10.45 -6.78
CA ILE A 66 -2.77 11.38 -5.91
C ILE A 66 -4.12 11.74 -6.53
N ASP A 67 -4.21 11.81 -7.86
CA ASP A 67 -5.48 12.07 -8.56
C ASP A 67 -6.53 10.99 -8.29
N GLU A 68 -6.11 9.73 -8.14
CA GLU A 68 -7.01 8.63 -7.74
C GLU A 68 -7.51 8.81 -6.30
N ILE A 69 -6.67 9.29 -5.39
CA ILE A 69 -7.07 9.57 -3.99
C ILE A 69 -8.13 10.69 -3.98
N ILE A 70 -7.89 11.74 -4.77
CA ILE A 70 -8.84 12.85 -4.92
C ILE A 70 -10.17 12.34 -5.51
N SER A 71 -10.12 11.48 -6.51
CA SER A 71 -11.31 10.87 -7.11
C SER A 71 -12.05 10.00 -6.11
N ILE A 72 -11.35 9.18 -5.32
CA ILE A 72 -11.96 8.36 -4.26
C ILE A 72 -12.72 9.23 -3.27
N ALA A 73 -12.13 10.32 -2.79
CA ALA A 73 -12.79 11.22 -1.86
C ALA A 73 -14.03 11.90 -2.47
N LYS A 74 -13.96 12.34 -3.73
CA LYS A 74 -15.08 12.98 -4.44
C LYS A 74 -16.25 12.03 -4.68
N ASP A 75 -15.95 10.80 -5.10
CA ASP A 75 -16.96 9.83 -5.51
C ASP A 75 -17.61 9.12 -4.31
N ASN A 76 -16.99 9.19 -3.10
CA ASN A 76 -17.44 8.48 -1.91
C ASN A 76 -17.56 9.43 -0.71
N ALA A 77 -18.58 10.28 -0.71
CA ALA A 77 -18.78 11.30 0.33
C ALA A 77 -18.92 10.75 1.77
N SER A 78 -19.34 9.49 1.94
CA SER A 78 -19.45 8.82 3.25
C SER A 78 -18.12 8.22 3.74
N LEU A 79 -17.09 8.14 2.87
CA LEU A 79 -15.77 7.62 3.20
C LEU A 79 -14.83 8.78 3.50
N ASN A 80 -14.32 8.86 4.72
CA ASN A 80 -13.26 9.80 5.02
C ASN A 80 -11.92 9.27 4.48
N VAL A 81 -11.12 10.14 3.88
CA VAL A 81 -9.82 9.81 3.33
C VAL A 81 -8.75 10.62 4.05
N VAL A 82 -7.89 9.95 4.78
CA VAL A 82 -6.72 10.57 5.44
C VAL A 82 -5.48 10.34 4.59
N VAL A 83 -4.79 11.42 4.28
CA VAL A 83 -3.52 11.42 3.56
C VAL A 83 -2.41 11.82 4.54
N ALA A 84 -1.52 10.89 4.84
CA ALA A 84 -0.34 11.12 5.66
C ALA A 84 0.92 11.14 4.79
N GLY A 85 1.58 12.28 4.72
CA GLY A 85 2.79 12.45 3.91
C GLY A 85 3.04 13.89 3.52
N GLY A 86 4.06 14.10 2.71
CA GLY A 86 4.43 15.44 2.23
C GLY A 86 5.30 15.34 0.99
N GLY A 87 5.62 16.47 0.36
CA GLY A 87 6.46 16.53 -0.83
C GLY A 87 5.85 17.40 -1.91
N TYR A 88 6.06 17.06 -3.15
CA TYR A 88 5.67 17.83 -4.34
C TYR A 88 4.21 18.32 -4.26
N GLY A 89 3.99 19.65 -4.21
CA GLY A 89 2.65 20.23 -4.33
C GLY A 89 1.69 19.84 -3.21
N ASN A 90 2.01 20.14 -1.96
CA ASN A 90 1.23 19.84 -0.75
C ASN A 90 -0.22 20.35 -0.74
N ASN A 91 -0.72 20.93 -1.82
CA ASN A 91 -2.05 21.50 -1.90
C ASN A 91 -3.02 20.47 -2.48
N LEU A 92 -3.52 19.59 -1.61
CA LEU A 92 -4.73 18.81 -1.96
C LEU A 92 -5.92 19.77 -2.05
N PRO A 93 -6.90 19.50 -2.94
CA PRO A 93 -8.12 20.31 -3.01
C PRO A 93 -8.89 20.24 -1.69
N LEU A 94 -9.60 21.31 -1.36
CA LEU A 94 -10.51 21.32 -0.23
C LEU A 94 -11.75 20.48 -0.56
N ILE A 95 -11.82 19.30 0.05
CA ILE A 95 -12.93 18.35 -0.04
C ILE A 95 -13.24 17.94 1.40
N ASP A 96 -14.51 18.01 1.81
CA ASP A 96 -14.92 17.86 3.22
C ASP A 96 -14.43 16.56 3.87
N ASN A 97 -14.38 15.48 3.11
CA ASN A 97 -13.97 14.16 3.57
C ASN A 97 -12.50 13.80 3.20
N LEU A 98 -11.70 14.76 2.72
CA LEU A 98 -10.27 14.56 2.40
C LEU A 98 -9.40 15.34 3.39
N HIS A 99 -8.68 14.64 4.23
CA HIS A 99 -7.90 15.21 5.32
C HIS A 99 -6.40 14.99 5.09
N HIS A 100 -5.64 16.07 4.86
CA HIS A 100 -4.18 16.01 4.79
C HIS A 100 -3.59 16.32 6.17
N ILE A 101 -2.94 15.34 6.79
CA ILE A 101 -2.39 15.48 8.15
C ILE A 101 -0.88 15.72 8.20
N GLY A 102 -0.25 15.90 7.02
CA GLY A 102 1.20 16.11 6.94
C GLY A 102 1.98 14.80 7.15
N ARG A 103 3.28 14.95 7.40
CA ARG A 103 4.18 13.81 7.63
C ARG A 103 4.00 13.26 9.03
N LEU A 104 4.02 11.95 9.15
CA LEU A 104 4.08 11.22 10.42
C LEU A 104 5.50 10.71 10.69
N GLY A 105 5.84 10.56 11.97
CA GLY A 105 6.98 9.75 12.38
C GLY A 105 6.74 8.27 12.04
N ARG A 106 7.84 7.52 11.86
CA ARG A 106 7.77 6.09 11.50
C ARG A 106 6.89 5.29 12.46
N GLU A 107 7.04 5.53 13.77
CA GLU A 107 6.30 4.88 14.85
C GLU A 107 4.79 5.21 14.86
N ASP A 108 4.41 6.36 14.27
CA ASP A 108 3.02 6.79 14.23
C ASP A 108 2.26 6.23 13.01
N VAL A 109 2.98 5.77 11.98
CA VAL A 109 2.36 5.20 10.77
C VAL A 109 1.51 3.97 11.11
N PRO A 110 2.01 2.90 11.75
CA PRO A 110 1.18 1.75 12.08
C PRO A 110 0.02 2.10 13.00
N ARG A 111 0.19 3.08 13.89
CA ARG A 111 -0.87 3.57 14.78
C ARG A 111 -2.01 4.29 14.04
N LEU A 112 -1.70 4.91 12.87
CA LEU A 112 -2.72 5.42 11.97
C LEU A 112 -3.39 4.27 11.20
N LEU A 113 -2.60 3.29 10.71
CA LEU A 113 -3.11 2.18 9.90
C LEU A 113 -4.17 1.35 10.64
N VAL A 114 -3.96 1.08 11.94
CA VAL A 114 -4.92 0.27 12.73
C VAL A 114 -6.24 1.00 13.06
N GLU A 115 -6.32 2.32 12.80
CA GLU A 115 -7.58 3.08 12.90
C GLU A 115 -8.39 3.05 11.60
N ALA A 116 -7.76 2.69 10.48
CA ALA A 116 -8.39 2.74 9.17
C ALA A 116 -9.17 1.45 8.87
N ASP A 117 -10.17 1.60 8.01
CA ASP A 117 -10.99 0.49 7.52
C ASP A 117 -10.44 -0.07 6.20
N ILE A 118 -9.76 0.77 5.38
CA ILE A 118 -9.10 0.37 4.13
C ILE A 118 -7.81 1.16 3.88
N GLY A 119 -6.82 0.51 3.27
CA GLY A 119 -5.56 1.09 2.84
C GLY A 119 -5.52 1.37 1.34
N LEU A 120 -5.14 2.57 0.95
CA LEU A 120 -5.05 3.00 -0.44
C LEU A 120 -3.61 2.99 -0.94
N ALA A 121 -3.35 2.25 -1.99
CA ALA A 121 -2.06 2.19 -2.66
C ALA A 121 -2.20 2.43 -4.18
N PRO A 122 -2.67 3.64 -4.58
CA PRO A 122 -2.75 4.00 -5.98
C PRO A 122 -1.36 4.25 -6.55
N TYR A 123 -1.14 3.77 -7.75
CA TYR A 123 0.05 4.06 -8.54
C TYR A 123 -0.39 4.49 -9.93
N PRO A 124 0.24 5.49 -10.55
CA PRO A 124 0.03 5.76 -11.97
C PRO A 124 0.60 4.60 -12.79
N ASN A 125 0.32 4.59 -14.09
CA ASN A 125 0.93 3.60 -14.98
C ASN A 125 2.45 3.85 -15.04
N LEU A 126 3.19 3.07 -14.27
CA LEU A 126 4.65 3.17 -14.19
C LEU A 126 5.31 2.25 -15.21
N ASP A 127 6.26 2.78 -15.95
CA ASP A 127 7.01 2.05 -16.98
C ASP A 127 8.20 1.25 -16.40
N TYR A 128 8.30 1.14 -15.07
CA TYR A 128 9.39 0.44 -14.39
C TYR A 128 8.89 -0.47 -13.27
N GLY A 129 9.66 -1.52 -13.00
CA GLY A 129 9.41 -2.44 -11.90
C GLY A 129 9.83 -1.86 -10.56
N PHE A 130 9.07 -2.17 -9.51
CA PHE A 130 9.30 -1.72 -8.14
C PHE A 130 8.78 -2.76 -7.13
N SER A 131 9.11 -2.56 -5.87
CA SER A 131 8.54 -3.32 -4.75
C SER A 131 7.75 -2.35 -3.85
N PRO A 132 6.43 -2.56 -3.70
CA PRO A 132 5.53 -1.60 -3.05
C PRO A 132 5.51 -1.79 -1.52
N LEU A 133 6.50 -1.29 -0.80
CA LEU A 133 6.67 -1.47 0.66
C LEU A 133 5.40 -1.14 1.46
N LYS A 134 4.72 -0.03 1.15
CA LYS A 134 3.50 0.36 1.87
C LYS A 134 2.39 -0.70 1.85
N ILE A 135 2.34 -1.52 0.79
CA ILE A 135 1.35 -2.59 0.71
C ILE A 135 1.63 -3.65 1.77
N TYR A 136 2.89 -4.03 1.96
CA TYR A 136 3.26 -4.99 3.01
C TYR A 136 3.05 -4.42 4.41
N GLU A 137 3.35 -3.13 4.63
CA GLU A 137 3.09 -2.41 5.88
C GLU A 137 1.58 -2.38 6.22
N TYR A 138 0.72 -2.15 5.22
CA TYR A 138 -0.74 -2.19 5.38
C TYR A 138 -1.21 -3.60 5.72
N MET A 139 -0.74 -4.60 4.98
CA MET A 139 -1.06 -6.01 5.22
C MET A 139 -0.59 -6.46 6.62
N GLY A 140 0.61 -6.02 7.05
CA GLY A 140 1.15 -6.29 8.38
C GLY A 140 0.30 -5.71 9.51
N CYS A 141 -0.36 -4.57 9.27
CA CYS A 141 -1.35 -3.99 10.18
C CYS A 141 -2.76 -4.59 10.02
N LYS A 142 -2.92 -5.67 9.26
CA LYS A 142 -4.21 -6.33 8.99
C LYS A 142 -5.23 -5.40 8.33
N LEU A 143 -4.76 -4.48 7.49
CA LEU A 143 -5.58 -3.50 6.77
C LEU A 143 -5.83 -3.99 5.35
N PRO A 144 -7.10 -4.14 4.90
CA PRO A 144 -7.41 -4.53 3.53
C PRO A 144 -6.93 -3.47 2.54
N VAL A 145 -6.20 -3.90 1.50
CA VAL A 145 -5.51 -3.00 0.57
C VAL A 145 -6.27 -2.87 -0.74
N PHE A 146 -6.48 -1.63 -1.17
CA PHE A 146 -6.98 -1.27 -2.49
C PHE A 146 -5.84 -0.64 -3.29
N ALA A 147 -5.44 -1.26 -4.39
CA ALA A 147 -4.26 -0.83 -5.15
C ALA A 147 -4.50 -0.81 -6.66
N THR A 148 -3.65 -0.08 -7.37
CA THR A 148 -3.66 -0.11 -8.84
C THR A 148 -3.12 -1.43 -9.36
N ASP A 149 -3.82 -2.01 -10.32
CA ASP A 149 -3.48 -3.26 -10.98
C ASP A 149 -2.30 -3.07 -11.95
N LEU A 150 -1.08 -3.19 -11.42
CA LEU A 150 0.18 -3.16 -12.16
C LEU A 150 0.93 -4.49 -12.01
N PRO A 151 1.78 -4.89 -12.95
CA PRO A 151 2.54 -6.15 -12.86
C PRO A 151 3.30 -6.30 -11.55
N SER A 152 4.04 -5.26 -11.09
CA SER A 152 4.77 -5.29 -9.83
C SER A 152 3.86 -5.37 -8.60
N VAL A 153 2.65 -4.81 -8.67
CA VAL A 153 1.66 -4.88 -7.58
C VAL A 153 1.02 -6.26 -7.53
N ARG A 154 0.68 -6.87 -8.67
CA ARG A 154 0.19 -8.27 -8.71
C ARG A 154 1.22 -9.23 -8.13
N GLU A 155 2.50 -9.08 -8.54
CA GLU A 155 3.61 -9.88 -8.02
C GLU A 155 3.77 -9.70 -6.50
N ALA A 156 3.65 -8.48 -6.00
CA ALA A 156 3.78 -8.18 -4.58
C ALA A 156 2.63 -8.70 -3.73
N THR A 157 1.41 -8.69 -4.26
CA THR A 157 0.21 -9.02 -3.49
C THR A 157 -0.21 -10.48 -3.58
N GLU A 158 0.15 -11.18 -4.64
CA GLU A 158 -0.22 -12.58 -4.90
C GLU A 158 -1.72 -12.88 -4.66
N GLY A 159 -2.59 -11.93 -5.07
CA GLY A 159 -4.03 -12.06 -4.88
C GLY A 159 -4.57 -11.62 -3.51
N ASN A 160 -3.72 -11.12 -2.63
CA ASN A 160 -4.09 -10.68 -1.28
C ASN A 160 -4.42 -9.18 -1.20
N ALA A 161 -4.91 -8.59 -2.27
CA ALA A 161 -5.37 -7.20 -2.33
C ALA A 161 -6.47 -7.03 -3.37
N PHE A 162 -7.28 -5.99 -3.24
CA PHE A 162 -8.23 -5.57 -4.25
C PHE A 162 -7.50 -4.72 -5.30
N LEU A 163 -7.53 -5.15 -6.56
CA LEU A 163 -6.79 -4.50 -7.64
C LEU A 163 -7.74 -3.94 -8.70
N ALA A 164 -7.54 -2.68 -9.07
CA ALA A 164 -8.25 -2.02 -10.15
C ALA A 164 -7.30 -1.47 -11.22
N LYS A 165 -7.70 -1.49 -12.48
CA LYS A 165 -6.95 -0.82 -13.55
C LYS A 165 -6.72 0.66 -13.21
N PRO A 166 -5.65 1.30 -13.71
CA PRO A 166 -5.43 2.74 -13.54
C PRO A 166 -6.69 3.55 -13.90
N GLY A 167 -7.07 4.52 -13.06
CA GLY A 167 -8.28 5.32 -13.21
C GLY A 167 -9.60 4.62 -12.81
N LYS A 168 -9.54 3.43 -12.20
CA LYS A 168 -10.73 2.65 -11.78
C LYS A 168 -10.76 2.31 -10.29
N LEU A 169 -9.80 2.81 -9.52
CA LEU A 169 -9.70 2.46 -8.11
C LEU A 169 -10.88 3.04 -7.31
N SER A 170 -11.33 4.25 -7.65
CA SER A 170 -12.50 4.86 -7.01
C SER A 170 -13.75 4.00 -7.16
N PHE A 171 -14.02 3.48 -8.35
CA PHE A 171 -15.15 2.57 -8.59
C PHE A 171 -15.04 1.28 -7.77
N LEU A 172 -13.85 0.69 -7.68
CA LEU A 172 -13.62 -0.52 -6.90
C LEU A 172 -13.85 -0.26 -5.40
N VAL A 173 -13.34 0.85 -4.87
CA VAL A 173 -13.57 1.27 -3.48
C VAL A 173 -15.08 1.43 -3.23
N SER A 174 -15.79 2.16 -4.08
CA SER A 174 -17.26 2.36 -3.96
C SER A 174 -18.02 1.04 -3.93
N SER A 175 -17.59 0.04 -4.67
CA SER A 175 -18.30 -1.25 -4.79
C SER A 175 -18.06 -2.20 -3.62
N LEU A 176 -16.93 -2.07 -2.91
CA LEU A 176 -16.51 -3.05 -1.90
C LEU A 176 -16.34 -2.47 -0.48
N MET A 177 -16.24 -1.16 -0.32
CA MET A 177 -15.97 -0.56 0.99
C MET A 177 -17.01 -0.91 2.07
N ASP A 178 -18.21 -1.31 1.68
CA ASP A 178 -19.30 -1.69 2.59
C ASP A 178 -19.48 -3.22 2.73
N ASP A 179 -18.74 -4.01 1.97
CA ASP A 179 -18.74 -5.48 2.09
C ASP A 179 -17.77 -5.94 3.19
N GLY A 180 -18.24 -5.86 4.44
CA GLY A 180 -17.44 -6.24 5.60
C GLY A 180 -16.89 -7.67 5.53
N LYS A 181 -17.67 -8.61 4.98
CA LYS A 181 -17.21 -10.02 4.88
C LYS A 181 -16.03 -10.16 3.93
N GLU A 182 -16.10 -9.49 2.79
CA GLU A 182 -15.03 -9.56 1.80
C GLU A 182 -13.78 -8.77 2.28
N LEU A 183 -13.98 -7.63 2.95
CA LEU A 183 -12.88 -6.89 3.59
C LEU A 183 -12.17 -7.73 4.65
N ASP A 184 -12.91 -8.40 5.54
CA ASP A 184 -12.34 -9.27 6.57
C ASP A 184 -11.59 -10.45 5.95
N ARG A 185 -12.18 -11.10 4.93
CA ARG A 185 -11.55 -12.21 4.22
C ARG A 185 -10.20 -11.84 3.62
N ILE A 186 -10.15 -10.71 2.88
CA ILE A 186 -8.90 -10.29 2.23
C ILE A 186 -7.88 -9.79 3.25
N SER A 187 -8.32 -9.09 4.30
CA SER A 187 -7.49 -8.62 5.40
C SER A 187 -6.76 -9.78 6.10
N GLU A 188 -7.49 -10.83 6.44
CA GLU A 188 -6.91 -12.04 7.07
C GLU A 188 -5.91 -12.74 6.16
N SER A 189 -6.28 -12.94 4.89
CA SER A 189 -5.41 -13.55 3.89
C SER A 189 -4.14 -12.72 3.67
N ALA A 190 -4.27 -11.39 3.57
CA ALA A 190 -3.17 -10.47 3.39
C ALA A 190 -2.21 -10.44 4.59
N TYR A 191 -2.76 -10.43 5.80
CA TYR A 191 -1.98 -10.48 7.03
C TYR A 191 -1.16 -11.78 7.12
N ASN A 192 -1.80 -12.93 6.89
CA ASN A 192 -1.13 -14.22 6.89
C ASN A 192 -0.02 -14.27 5.83
N TYR A 193 -0.28 -13.79 4.62
CA TYR A 193 0.72 -13.70 3.56
C TYR A 193 1.91 -12.81 3.96
N ALA A 194 1.65 -11.59 4.46
CA ALA A 194 2.70 -10.67 4.82
C ALA A 194 3.59 -11.23 5.94
N THR A 195 2.99 -11.77 7.01
CA THR A 195 3.72 -12.27 8.18
C THR A 195 4.52 -13.55 7.90
N THR A 196 4.07 -14.38 6.97
CA THR A 196 4.77 -15.64 6.63
C THR A 196 5.79 -15.50 5.51
N SER A 197 5.65 -14.48 4.65
CA SER A 197 6.41 -14.44 3.38
C SER A 197 7.05 -13.10 3.06
N ARG A 198 6.72 -12.02 3.77
CA ARG A 198 7.15 -10.65 3.40
C ARG A 198 7.79 -9.86 4.53
N THR A 199 8.30 -10.53 5.58
CA THR A 199 9.11 -9.85 6.60
C THR A 199 10.55 -9.65 6.12
N TRP A 200 11.29 -8.74 6.75
CA TRP A 200 12.73 -8.58 6.45
C TRP A 200 13.53 -9.84 6.76
N GLU A 201 13.11 -10.64 7.75
CA GLU A 201 13.71 -11.93 8.06
C GLU A 201 13.58 -12.89 6.87
N ASN A 202 12.38 -12.99 6.27
CA ASN A 202 12.17 -13.81 5.08
C ASN A 202 13.07 -13.34 3.91
N THR A 203 13.16 -12.02 3.68
CA THR A 203 14.01 -11.44 2.64
C THR A 203 15.50 -11.76 2.86
N ILE A 204 15.99 -11.68 4.10
CA ILE A 204 17.37 -12.02 4.47
C ILE A 204 17.63 -13.50 4.24
N ASP A 205 16.74 -14.38 4.70
CA ASP A 205 16.87 -15.82 4.55
C ASP A 205 16.91 -16.23 3.07
N GLU A 206 16.02 -15.67 2.26
CA GLU A 206 15.97 -15.92 0.83
C GLU A 206 17.25 -15.41 0.13
N THR A 207 17.71 -14.22 0.50
CA THR A 207 18.96 -13.65 -0.02
C THR A 207 20.14 -14.55 0.31
N THR A 208 20.25 -14.99 1.56
CA THR A 208 21.36 -15.84 2.03
C THR A 208 21.41 -17.17 1.30
N LYS A 209 20.26 -17.83 1.10
CA LYS A 209 20.16 -19.09 0.35
C LYS A 209 20.60 -18.98 -1.11
N ASN A 210 20.50 -17.79 -1.70
CA ASN A 210 20.83 -17.55 -3.10
C ASN A 210 22.23 -16.96 -3.32
N VAL A 211 23.01 -16.72 -2.27
CA VAL A 211 24.42 -16.27 -2.34
C VAL A 211 25.39 -17.45 -2.22
N THR A 212 24.98 -18.54 -1.59
CA THR A 212 25.76 -19.79 -1.46
C THR A 212 25.65 -20.65 -2.71
#